data_fba8e62d404bad4dd51d138cc70e3e60
#
_entry.id   fba8e62d404bad4dd51d138cc70e3e60
#
_cell.length_a   1.000
_cell.length_b   1.000
_cell.length_c   1.000
_cell.angle_alpha   90.00
_cell.angle_beta   90.00
_cell.angle_gamma   90.00
#
_symmetry.space_group_name_H-M   'P 1'
#
loop_
_entity.id
_entity.type
_entity.pdbx_description
1 polymer ?
#
loop_
_entity_poly.entity_id
_entity_poly.type
_entity_poly.pdbx_seq_one_letter_code
_entity_poly.pdbx_strand_id
1 'polypeptide(L)'
;MLKSTKYVTVALCMDNEPYLVSLSHGYDETRNCLYFHCADEGKKLVYCKANNKVWGQAMLDYGVTDECDYAYTSVHFRGKVSMIEDLSEKQYAIEVMVRQLSGNPEEKLAKIKPEKLAKTMMGRIDVDYLSGKKHQNPKP
;
A
#
# COMPACT_ATOMS: atom_id res chain seq x y z
N MET A 1 -1.47 8.69 -8.34
CA MET A 1 -0.40 8.54 -7.30
C MET A 1 -0.33 7.14 -6.73
N LEU A 2 -1.35 6.59 -6.08
CA LEU A 2 -1.25 5.26 -5.47
C LEU A 2 -0.80 4.16 -6.45
N LYS A 3 -1.13 4.26 -7.72
CA LYS A 3 -0.63 3.36 -8.78
C LYS A 3 0.83 3.58 -9.18
N SER A 4 1.38 4.76 -8.97
CA SER A 4 2.73 5.12 -9.42
C SER A 4 3.78 5.07 -8.31
N THR A 5 3.36 4.90 -7.06
CA THR A 5 4.26 4.75 -5.92
C THR A 5 4.47 3.27 -5.58
N LYS A 6 5.68 2.94 -5.13
CA LYS A 6 6.02 1.56 -4.71
C LYS A 6 5.63 1.30 -3.26
N TYR A 7 5.67 2.34 -2.43
CA TYR A 7 5.46 2.25 -0.99
C TYR A 7 4.41 3.23 -0.53
N VAL A 8 3.70 2.83 0.49
CA VAL A 8 2.88 3.70 1.34
C VAL A 8 3.36 3.58 2.77
N THR A 9 3.28 4.67 3.52
CA THR A 9 3.43 4.65 4.97
C THR A 9 2.06 4.58 5.59
N VAL A 10 1.86 3.60 6.46
CA VAL A 10 0.56 3.34 7.11
C VAL A 10 0.70 3.55 8.61
N ALA A 11 -0.20 4.33 9.17
CA ALA A 11 -0.35 4.54 10.60
C ALA A 11 -1.36 3.55 11.17
N LEU A 12 -0.95 2.82 12.17
CA LEU A 12 -1.73 1.88 12.98
C LEU A 12 -1.82 2.43 14.39
N CYS A 13 -2.84 2.05 15.14
CA CYS A 13 -2.99 2.45 16.54
C CYS A 13 -3.61 1.33 17.37
N MET A 14 -3.02 1.05 18.51
CA MET A 14 -3.53 0.12 19.51
C MET A 14 -3.30 0.73 20.90
N ASP A 15 -4.31 0.74 21.76
CA ASP A 15 -4.22 1.30 23.13
C ASP A 15 -3.64 2.73 23.16
N ASN A 16 -4.10 3.59 22.24
CA ASN A 16 -3.62 4.97 22.05
C ASN A 16 -2.14 5.09 21.66
N GLU A 17 -1.45 4.00 21.37
CA GLU A 17 -0.08 4.04 20.87
C GLU A 17 -0.07 3.97 19.35
N PRO A 18 0.41 5.02 18.65
CA PRO A 18 0.57 5.00 17.20
C PRO A 18 1.80 4.19 16.79
N TYR A 19 1.69 3.53 15.64
CA TYR A 19 2.79 2.79 15.02
C TYR A 19 2.78 3.03 13.51
N LEU A 20 3.94 3.33 12.96
CA LEU A 20 4.11 3.52 11.51
C LEU A 20 4.79 2.32 10.88
N VAL A 21 4.31 1.92 9.70
CA VAL A 21 4.93 0.89 8.90
C VAL A 21 4.91 1.27 7.42
N SER A 22 6.02 1.04 6.72
CA SER A 22 6.06 1.18 5.28
C SER A 22 5.73 -0.16 4.62
N LEU A 23 4.82 -0.12 3.64
CA LEU A 23 4.35 -1.29 2.91
C LEU A 23 4.59 -1.08 1.41
N SER A 24 5.18 -2.06 0.75
CA SER A 24 5.03 -2.16 -0.71
C SER A 24 3.61 -2.60 -1.02
N HIS A 25 3.00 -2.01 -2.04
CA HIS A 25 1.57 -2.20 -2.29
C HIS A 25 1.25 -2.29 -3.78
N GLY A 26 0.09 -2.85 -4.06
CA GLY A 26 -0.62 -2.68 -5.32
C GLY A 26 -1.96 -2.00 -5.08
N TYR A 27 -2.30 -1.00 -5.87
CA TYR A 27 -3.56 -0.29 -5.78
C TYR A 27 -4.54 -0.72 -6.88
N ASP A 28 -5.68 -1.22 -6.45
CA ASP A 28 -6.80 -1.53 -7.33
C ASP A 28 -7.79 -0.35 -7.34
N GLU A 29 -7.81 0.37 -8.45
CA GLU A 29 -8.66 1.53 -8.64
C GLU A 29 -10.14 1.15 -8.75
N THR A 30 -10.44 -0.02 -9.32
CA THR A 30 -11.81 -0.49 -9.50
C THR A 30 -12.48 -0.82 -8.16
N ARG A 31 -11.73 -1.45 -7.27
CA ARG A 31 -12.18 -1.81 -5.92
C ARG A 31 -11.86 -0.77 -4.86
N ASN A 32 -11.09 0.28 -5.23
CA ASN A 32 -10.59 1.31 -4.33
C ASN A 32 -9.92 0.73 -3.07
N CYS A 33 -8.98 -0.17 -3.28
CA CYS A 33 -8.26 -0.83 -2.20
C CYS A 33 -6.78 -0.99 -2.51
N LEU A 34 -5.97 -1.15 -1.45
CA LEU A 34 -4.57 -1.49 -1.56
C LEU A 34 -4.36 -2.94 -1.10
N TYR A 35 -3.53 -3.66 -1.84
CA TYR A 35 -3.05 -4.99 -1.48
C TYR A 35 -1.61 -4.94 -1.02
N PHE A 36 -1.26 -5.73 -0.02
CA PHE A 36 0.10 -5.90 0.48
C PHE A 36 0.33 -7.33 0.96
N HIS A 37 1.57 -7.75 1.06
CA HIS A 37 1.94 -9.01 1.71
C HIS A 37 2.84 -8.73 2.92
N CYS A 38 2.87 -9.65 3.86
CA CYS A 38 3.68 -9.54 5.07
C CYS A 38 4.07 -10.93 5.61
N ALA A 39 4.91 -10.94 6.62
CA ALA A 39 5.14 -12.12 7.42
C ALA A 39 3.86 -12.54 8.16
N ASP A 40 3.76 -13.81 8.53
CA ASP A 40 2.64 -14.41 9.23
C ASP A 40 2.58 -14.06 10.73
N GLU A 41 3.61 -13.41 11.24
CA GLU A 41 3.71 -12.90 12.61
C GLU A 41 4.36 -11.51 12.66
N GLY A 42 4.24 -10.83 13.77
CA GLY A 42 4.89 -9.54 14.04
C GLY A 42 3.96 -8.43 14.51
N LYS A 43 4.57 -7.32 14.95
CA LYS A 43 3.90 -6.15 15.55
C LYS A 43 2.75 -5.61 14.70
N LYS A 44 2.95 -5.53 13.39
CA LYS A 44 1.93 -5.05 12.44
C LYS A 44 0.62 -5.84 12.54
N LEU A 45 0.70 -7.18 12.57
CA LEU A 45 -0.49 -8.02 12.66
C LEU A 45 -1.20 -7.88 14.00
N VAL A 46 -0.45 -7.74 15.09
CA VAL A 46 -1.04 -7.50 16.42
C VAL A 46 -1.86 -6.21 16.42
N TYR A 47 -1.31 -5.13 15.87
CA TYR A 47 -2.01 -3.84 15.74
C TYR A 47 -3.24 -3.94 14.84
N CYS A 48 -3.13 -4.56 13.67
CA CYS A 48 -4.25 -4.73 12.73
C CYS A 48 -5.40 -5.56 13.33
N LYS A 49 -5.08 -6.58 14.15
CA LYS A 49 -6.09 -7.39 14.84
C LYS A 49 -6.81 -6.60 15.96
N ALA A 50 -6.06 -5.78 16.69
CA ALA A 50 -6.62 -4.98 17.76
C ALA A 50 -7.46 -3.81 17.24
N ASN A 51 -7.03 -3.17 16.17
CA ASN A 51 -7.71 -2.06 15.52
C ASN A 51 -7.42 -2.06 14.02
N ASN A 52 -8.44 -2.33 13.24
CA ASN A 52 -8.29 -2.43 11.79
C ASN A 52 -8.38 -1.08 11.05
N LYS A 53 -8.65 0.02 11.75
CA LYS A 53 -8.67 1.36 11.15
C LYS A 53 -7.25 1.86 10.92
N VAL A 54 -7.00 2.37 9.73
CA VAL A 54 -5.69 2.87 9.33
C VAL A 54 -5.80 4.21 8.63
N TRP A 55 -4.75 5.00 8.75
CA TRP A 55 -4.43 6.11 7.86
C TRP A 55 -3.14 5.78 7.11
N GLY A 56 -3.04 6.26 5.89
CA GLY A 56 -1.84 6.07 5.11
C GLY A 56 -1.51 7.26 4.23
N GLN A 57 -0.26 7.30 3.80
CA GLN A 57 0.28 8.33 2.93
C GLN A 57 1.19 7.73 1.87
N ALA A 58 1.08 8.27 0.65
CA ALA A 58 2.12 8.18 -0.36
C ALA A 58 2.55 9.60 -0.74
N MET A 59 3.85 9.79 -0.99
CA MET A 59 4.40 11.08 -1.39
C MET A 59 5.40 10.90 -2.53
N LEU A 60 5.39 11.84 -3.46
CA LEU A 60 6.41 12.00 -4.50
C LEU A 60 7.06 13.36 -4.29
N ASP A 61 8.37 13.34 -4.10
CA ASP A 61 9.22 14.51 -3.99
C ASP A 61 9.80 14.84 -5.36
N TYR A 62 9.71 16.10 -5.76
CA TYR A 62 10.26 16.62 -7.02
C TYR A 62 11.42 17.61 -6.79
N GLY A 63 11.87 17.71 -5.54
CA GLY A 63 13.02 18.51 -5.16
C GLY A 63 12.72 19.97 -4.85
N VAL A 64 13.79 20.74 -4.71
CA VAL A 64 13.77 22.17 -4.40
C VAL A 64 13.52 22.95 -5.69
N THR A 65 12.58 23.88 -5.67
CA THR A 65 12.21 24.70 -6.84
C THR A 65 12.84 26.09 -6.83
N ASP A 66 13.01 26.69 -5.64
CA ASP A 66 13.63 27.98 -5.37
C ASP A 66 14.25 27.98 -3.96
N GLU A 67 14.84 29.11 -3.52
CA GLU A 67 15.65 29.22 -2.30
C GLU A 67 15.10 28.62 -1.01
N CYS A 68 13.76 28.43 -0.90
CA CYS A 68 13.11 27.81 0.26
C CYS A 68 11.84 27.02 -0.10
N ASP A 69 11.66 26.63 -1.36
CA ASP A 69 10.42 26.05 -1.82
C ASP A 69 10.63 24.62 -2.37
N TYR A 70 9.68 23.74 -2.11
CA TYR A 70 9.75 22.31 -2.44
C TYR A 70 8.57 21.91 -3.30
N ALA A 71 8.82 21.18 -4.38
CA ALA A 71 7.77 20.61 -5.20
C ALA A 71 7.48 19.17 -4.75
N TYR A 72 6.24 18.90 -4.42
CA TYR A 72 5.80 17.55 -4.05
C TYR A 72 4.32 17.32 -4.37
N THR A 73 3.97 16.06 -4.43
CA THR A 73 2.58 15.62 -4.45
C THR A 73 2.41 14.54 -3.40
N SER A 74 1.36 14.63 -2.61
CA SER A 74 1.02 13.61 -1.63
C SER A 74 -0.44 13.21 -1.72
N VAL A 75 -0.74 11.99 -1.33
CA VAL A 75 -2.08 11.49 -1.14
C VAL A 75 -2.18 10.88 0.25
N HIS A 76 -3.22 11.24 0.97
CA HIS A 76 -3.59 10.60 2.23
C HIS A 76 -4.84 9.76 2.01
N PHE A 77 -4.89 8.62 2.63
CA PHE A 77 -6.05 7.75 2.62
C PHE A 77 -6.38 7.27 4.03
N ARG A 78 -7.63 6.98 4.25
CA ARG A 78 -8.12 6.27 5.42
C ARG A 78 -8.81 4.99 4.94
N GLY A 79 -8.73 3.94 5.74
CA GLY A 79 -9.38 2.69 5.39
C GLY A 79 -9.41 1.69 6.52
N LYS A 80 -9.81 0.47 6.15
CA LYS A 80 -9.86 -0.68 7.06
C LYS A 80 -9.04 -1.82 6.47
N VAL A 81 -8.18 -2.40 7.31
CA VAL A 81 -7.40 -3.59 6.96
C VAL A 81 -8.21 -4.85 7.19
N SER A 82 -8.12 -5.78 6.26
CA SER A 82 -8.53 -7.18 6.42
C SER A 82 -7.45 -8.11 5.89
N MET A 83 -7.30 -9.29 6.48
CA MET A 83 -6.41 -10.32 5.97
C MET A 83 -7.18 -11.19 4.96
N ILE A 84 -6.51 -11.53 3.85
CA ILE A 84 -7.10 -12.28 2.75
C ILE A 84 -6.88 -13.77 3.02
N GLU A 85 -7.95 -14.55 3.11
CA GLU A 85 -7.92 -15.99 3.31
C GLU A 85 -8.16 -16.76 2.00
N ASP A 86 -9.05 -16.24 1.15
CA ASP A 86 -9.43 -16.86 -0.11
C ASP A 86 -8.28 -16.87 -1.12
N LEU A 87 -7.96 -18.05 -1.67
CA LEU A 87 -6.86 -18.22 -2.62
C LEU A 87 -7.08 -17.45 -3.92
N SER A 88 -8.31 -17.38 -4.42
CA SER A 88 -8.61 -16.65 -5.66
C SER A 88 -8.41 -15.14 -5.47
N GLU A 89 -8.76 -14.61 -4.30
CA GLU A 89 -8.47 -13.22 -3.97
C GLU A 89 -6.97 -12.97 -3.77
N LYS A 90 -6.24 -13.91 -3.16
CA LYS A 90 -4.77 -13.83 -3.09
C LYS A 90 -4.11 -13.81 -4.47
N GLN A 91 -4.61 -14.61 -5.41
CA GLN A 91 -4.14 -14.62 -6.79
C GLN A 91 -4.38 -13.27 -7.48
N TYR A 92 -5.56 -12.71 -7.33
CA TYR A 92 -5.88 -11.39 -7.84
C TYR A 92 -5.01 -10.29 -7.19
N ALA A 93 -4.88 -10.31 -5.89
CA ALA A 93 -4.08 -9.34 -5.14
C ALA A 93 -2.60 -9.35 -5.55
N ILE A 94 -2.00 -10.54 -5.68
CA ILE A 94 -0.60 -10.64 -6.10
C ILE A 94 -0.42 -10.18 -7.55
N GLU A 95 -1.39 -10.41 -8.42
CA GLU A 95 -1.35 -9.90 -9.79
C GLU A 95 -1.35 -8.37 -9.80
N VAL A 96 -2.24 -7.72 -9.06
CA VAL A 96 -2.28 -6.25 -8.93
C VAL A 96 -0.94 -5.71 -8.43
N MET A 97 -0.37 -6.34 -7.38
CA MET A 97 0.92 -5.94 -6.84
C MET A 97 2.07 -6.11 -7.84
N VAL A 98 2.16 -7.27 -8.48
CA VAL A 98 3.25 -7.57 -9.43
C VAL A 98 3.19 -6.66 -10.65
N ARG A 99 2.00 -6.39 -11.19
CA ARG A 99 1.83 -5.47 -12.32
C ARG A 99 2.24 -4.04 -11.99
N GLN A 100 2.01 -3.61 -10.75
CA GLN A 100 2.43 -2.27 -10.33
C GLN A 100 3.92 -2.17 -10.01
N LEU A 101 4.50 -3.20 -9.38
CA LEU A 101 5.83 -3.13 -8.78
C LEU A 101 6.95 -3.68 -9.67
N SER A 102 6.62 -4.51 -10.65
CA SER A 102 7.61 -5.21 -11.47
C SER A 102 7.77 -4.61 -12.86
N GLY A 103 9.01 -4.51 -13.32
CA GLY A 103 9.32 -4.21 -14.72
C GLY A 103 9.04 -5.38 -15.69
N ASN A 104 8.91 -6.61 -15.18
CA ASN A 104 8.58 -7.81 -15.96
C ASN A 104 7.50 -8.65 -15.26
N PRO A 105 6.24 -8.17 -15.27
CA PRO A 105 5.17 -8.80 -14.51
C PRO A 105 4.83 -10.21 -14.97
N GLU A 106 4.81 -10.49 -16.28
CA GLU A 106 4.43 -11.79 -16.83
C GLU A 106 5.40 -12.89 -16.39
N GLU A 107 6.70 -12.62 -16.44
CA GLU A 107 7.71 -13.57 -15.98
C GLU A 107 7.58 -13.86 -14.48
N LYS A 108 7.33 -12.82 -13.67
CA LYS A 108 7.15 -13.00 -12.23
C LYS A 108 5.90 -13.78 -11.88
N LEU A 109 4.77 -13.46 -12.54
CA LEU A 109 3.51 -14.14 -12.31
C LEU A 109 3.59 -15.63 -12.69
N ALA A 110 4.28 -15.95 -13.78
CA ALA A 110 4.50 -17.35 -14.21
C ALA A 110 5.28 -18.20 -13.17
N LYS A 111 6.10 -17.56 -12.33
CA LYS A 111 6.91 -18.23 -11.29
C LYS A 111 6.18 -18.41 -9.97
N ILE A 112 5.01 -17.79 -9.78
CA ILE A 112 4.25 -17.87 -8.53
C ILE A 112 3.46 -19.17 -8.50
N LYS A 113 3.80 -20.01 -7.54
CA LYS A 113 3.13 -21.30 -7.32
C LYS A 113 1.92 -21.12 -6.39
N PRO A 114 0.74 -21.67 -6.72
CA PRO A 114 -0.46 -21.57 -5.89
C PRO A 114 -0.24 -22.05 -4.44
N GLU A 115 0.54 -23.12 -4.25
CA GLU A 115 0.82 -23.67 -2.91
C GLU A 115 1.63 -22.71 -2.04
N LYS A 116 2.56 -21.96 -2.64
CA LYS A 116 3.32 -20.92 -1.94
C LYS A 116 2.43 -19.73 -1.64
N LEU A 117 1.61 -19.32 -2.59
CA LEU A 117 0.70 -18.19 -2.42
C LEU A 117 -0.36 -18.47 -1.33
N ALA A 118 -0.87 -19.70 -1.26
CA ALA A 118 -1.82 -20.10 -0.22
C ALA A 118 -1.27 -19.85 1.20
N LYS A 119 0.04 -20.06 1.39
CA LYS A 119 0.74 -19.86 2.67
C LYS A 119 1.21 -18.41 2.87
N THR A 120 1.16 -17.57 1.85
CA THR A 120 1.57 -16.17 1.97
C THR A 120 0.50 -15.37 2.70
N MET A 121 0.90 -14.64 3.74
CA MET A 121 0.02 -13.70 4.42
C MET A 121 -0.16 -12.46 3.55
N MET A 122 -1.39 -12.17 3.19
CA MET A 122 -1.73 -11.00 2.40
C MET A 122 -2.83 -10.20 3.07
N GLY A 123 -2.74 -8.89 2.95
CA GLY A 123 -3.72 -7.97 3.48
C GLY A 123 -4.30 -7.07 2.41
N ARG A 124 -5.48 -6.56 2.70
CA ARG A 124 -6.22 -5.60 1.90
C ARG A 124 -6.61 -4.41 2.78
N ILE A 125 -6.42 -3.21 2.24
CA ILE A 125 -6.92 -1.98 2.86
C ILE A 125 -8.03 -1.44 1.98
N ASP A 126 -9.27 -1.52 2.44
CA ASP A 126 -10.41 -0.90 1.78
C ASP A 126 -10.42 0.59 2.12
N VAL A 127 -10.31 1.44 1.08
CA VAL A 127 -10.19 2.88 1.24
C VAL A 127 -11.57 3.51 1.32
N ASP A 128 -11.82 4.28 2.37
CA ASP A 128 -13.09 5.00 2.57
C ASP A 128 -12.92 6.53 2.53
N TYR A 129 -11.69 7.03 2.43
CA TYR A 129 -11.38 8.44 2.29
C TYR A 129 -10.06 8.64 1.56
N LEU A 130 -10.05 9.58 0.63
CA LEU A 130 -8.87 10.01 -0.11
C LEU A 130 -8.78 11.53 -0.14
N SER A 131 -7.58 12.07 0.10
CA SER A 131 -7.29 13.48 -0.14
C SER A 131 -5.91 13.63 -0.79
N GLY A 132 -5.79 14.60 -1.68
CA GLY A 132 -4.53 14.90 -2.35
C GLY A 132 -4.06 16.32 -2.00
N LYS A 133 -2.74 16.47 -1.91
CA LYS A 133 -2.07 17.77 -1.81
C LYS A 133 -0.96 17.84 -2.85
N LYS A 134 -0.90 18.96 -3.53
CA LYS A 134 0.17 19.29 -4.48
C LYS A 134 0.72 20.66 -4.13
N HIS A 135 2.02 20.76 -4.05
CA HIS A 135 2.72 22.01 -3.87
C HIS A 135 3.70 22.18 -5.02
N GLN A 136 3.52 23.25 -5.78
CA GLN A 136 4.21 23.61 -7.02
C GLN A 136 4.40 22.46 -8.04
N ASN A 137 4.40 22.83 -9.32
CA ASN A 137 4.88 21.93 -10.37
C ASN A 137 6.39 22.10 -10.47
N PRO A 138 7.18 21.03 -10.57
CA PRO A 138 8.53 21.18 -11.07
C PRO A 138 8.43 21.89 -12.42
N LYS A 139 9.20 22.97 -12.58
CA LYS A 139 9.34 23.58 -13.91
C LYS A 139 9.93 22.49 -14.83
N PRO A 140 9.45 22.38 -16.06
CA PRO A 140 10.00 21.43 -17.01
C PRO A 140 11.49 21.65 -17.26
#